data_2c0766a077e0022799aaaa84ac3d71b3
#
_entry.id   2c0766a077e0022799aaaa84ac3d71b3
#
_cell.length_a   1.000
_cell.length_b   1.000
_cell.length_c   1.000
_cell.angle_alpha   90.00
_cell.angle_beta   90.00
_cell.angle_gamma   90.00
#
_symmetry.space_group_name_H-M   'P 1'
#
loop_
_entity.id
_entity.type
_entity.pdbx_description
1 polymer ?
#
loop_
_entity_poly.entity_id
_entity_poly.type
_entity_poly.pdbx_seq_one_letter_code
_entity_poly.pdbx_strand_id
1 'polypeptide(L)'
;KLKNRKTSSDNKNQLTCSSVDQLKIFTDQVVENKILFFQSVISNSSNQEKIIGFSLKTSSANILYVPLIDSLKDNYLELIKELIQNEHILKVGYNIKNQIKIFLNDDIFLEGELFDIAVAHYILHPDKRHNLDILSESYLSLSIDYDNHTRGKNKYDLSSLSLSKNASRNNIQLDVICQLYVIFKKELKLDKSYDLFNEIEMPLLKVLSKMEKEGIKLDVKLLNQYSDDLEKTLKVTSKEIFNLSGSEFNISSPKQLGEVLFEEMELVKKPKKTKSGQYSTSEETLQKIRGEHKVIEHILDYREIKKLLSTYVNALPIIANPKTNRIHTTFNQSVAATGRLSSVRPNLQNIPIRTARGMKIREAFIAKDNCVLLAADYSQIELRIMASLSKDNSMLEAFNQNIDIHSATAAKVYNVDLDDVTRSMRGAAKSVNFGIIYGISAFGLSQNIGVSRKEAKQIIDQYFEEFPGVKDYMDLSIQKAREQEYVETIFGRRRYLKDINSRNAVMRAAAERNAINAPIQGTAADIIKIAMIDIDKKLKTRDMNSKMLLQIHDELIFDVVADELEMLKKVVMTSMSEACQLEVPLIVDVGVGANWLEAH
;
A
#
# COMPACT_ATOMS: atom_id res chain seq x y z
N LYS A 1 26.78 -23.26 17.86
CA LYS A 1 27.87 -22.45 18.44
C LYS A 1 27.30 -21.06 18.68
N LEU A 2 26.90 -20.79 19.91
CA LEU A 2 26.47 -19.47 20.38
C LEU A 2 27.71 -18.57 20.38
N LYS A 3 27.87 -17.73 19.37
CA LYS A 3 28.81 -16.62 19.39
C LYS A 3 28.37 -15.64 20.48
N ASN A 4 29.29 -15.21 21.32
CA ASN A 4 29.10 -14.18 22.33
C ASN A 4 28.37 -12.97 21.71
N ARG A 5 27.12 -12.78 22.09
CA ARG A 5 26.34 -11.60 21.73
C ARG A 5 26.94 -10.42 22.49
N LYS A 6 27.52 -9.47 21.76
CA LYS A 6 27.93 -8.18 22.36
C LYS A 6 26.65 -7.45 22.73
N THR A 7 26.39 -7.33 24.01
CA THR A 7 25.43 -6.33 24.53
C THR A 7 26.14 -4.99 24.52
N SER A 8 25.53 -3.96 23.92
CA SER A 8 26.08 -2.61 23.93
C SER A 8 26.06 -2.07 25.37
N SER A 9 27.16 -2.15 26.09
CA SER A 9 27.28 -1.70 27.48
C SER A 9 28.35 -0.64 27.69
N ASP A 10 28.52 0.31 26.77
CA ASP A 10 29.33 1.49 27.03
C ASP A 10 28.43 2.72 27.22
N ASN A 11 27.91 2.87 28.46
CA ASN A 11 27.12 4.00 28.94
C ASN A 11 27.89 5.35 29.01
N LYS A 12 29.10 5.44 28.50
CA LYS A 12 30.01 6.61 28.76
C LYS A 12 29.61 7.89 27.99
N ASN A 13 28.73 7.79 26.98
CA ASN A 13 28.40 8.92 26.09
C ASN A 13 26.91 9.29 26.07
N GLN A 14 26.18 8.96 27.14
CA GLN A 14 24.74 9.20 27.21
C GLN A 14 24.45 10.23 28.31
N LEU A 15 23.87 11.37 27.93
CA LEU A 15 23.51 12.45 28.81
C LEU A 15 22.00 12.59 28.88
N THR A 16 21.44 12.84 30.07
CA THR A 16 20.06 13.30 30.24
C THR A 16 20.06 14.82 30.36
N CYS A 17 19.24 15.48 29.57
CA CYS A 17 19.09 16.93 29.59
C CYS A 17 18.53 17.38 30.95
N SER A 18 19.21 18.28 31.62
CA SER A 18 18.87 18.80 32.94
C SER A 18 18.53 20.29 32.96
N SER A 19 18.81 21.01 31.88
CA SER A 19 18.54 22.45 31.78
C SER A 19 18.27 22.90 30.35
N VAL A 20 17.58 24.03 30.21
CA VAL A 20 17.30 24.68 28.92
C VAL A 20 18.60 25.09 28.23
N ASP A 21 19.59 25.59 28.99
CA ASP A 21 20.87 26.03 28.43
C ASP A 21 21.66 24.86 27.82
N GLN A 22 21.61 23.67 28.45
CA GLN A 22 22.21 22.46 27.87
C GLN A 22 21.57 22.09 26.53
N LEU A 23 20.26 22.22 26.42
CA LEU A 23 19.56 21.96 25.15
C LEU A 23 19.88 23.03 24.11
N LYS A 24 20.00 24.31 24.48
CA LYS A 24 20.41 25.39 23.57
C LYS A 24 21.80 25.14 22.97
N ILE A 25 22.78 24.79 23.80
CA ILE A 25 24.13 24.45 23.32
C ILE A 25 24.05 23.29 22.31
N PHE A 26 23.22 22.29 22.56
CA PHE A 26 23.02 21.18 21.64
C PHE A 26 22.32 21.63 20.35
N THR A 27 21.32 22.51 20.41
CA THR A 27 20.65 23.05 19.22
C THR A 27 21.61 23.82 18.32
N ASP A 28 22.50 24.63 18.89
CA ASP A 28 23.54 25.35 18.14
C ASP A 28 24.47 24.38 17.41
N GLN A 29 24.89 23.30 18.05
CA GLN A 29 25.70 22.26 17.42
C GLN A 29 24.96 21.55 16.27
N VAL A 30 23.64 21.32 16.39
CA VAL A 30 22.84 20.73 15.31
C VAL A 30 22.75 21.67 14.12
N VAL A 31 22.54 22.97 14.36
CA VAL A 31 22.47 23.99 13.30
C VAL A 31 23.80 24.09 12.55
N GLU A 32 24.93 24.07 13.27
CA GLU A 32 26.26 24.07 12.68
C GLU A 32 26.53 22.81 11.83
N ASN A 33 26.20 21.62 12.38
CA ASN A 33 26.44 20.33 11.71
C ASN A 33 25.41 20.02 10.61
N LYS A 34 24.27 20.71 10.56
CA LYS A 34 23.16 20.53 9.61
C LYS A 34 22.58 19.09 9.57
N ILE A 35 22.74 18.33 10.66
CA ILE A 35 22.22 16.99 10.79
C ILE A 35 21.70 16.72 12.20
N LEU A 36 20.49 16.17 12.28
CA LEU A 36 19.84 15.74 13.50
C LEU A 36 19.46 14.27 13.39
N PHE A 37 20.05 13.43 14.19
CA PHE A 37 19.55 12.09 14.47
C PHE A 37 18.56 12.17 15.63
N PHE A 38 17.38 11.59 15.47
CA PHE A 38 16.34 11.69 16.49
C PHE A 38 15.52 10.41 16.60
N GLN A 39 15.06 10.12 17.80
CA GLN A 39 14.09 9.08 18.10
C GLN A 39 13.20 9.54 19.24
N SER A 40 11.90 9.60 19.00
CA SER A 40 10.93 9.94 20.03
C SER A 40 10.55 8.73 20.89
N VAL A 41 10.30 8.96 22.16
CA VAL A 41 9.65 8.01 23.08
C VAL A 41 8.15 8.33 23.11
N ILE A 42 7.35 7.36 22.67
CA ILE A 42 5.91 7.51 22.50
C ILE A 42 5.20 6.68 23.56
N SER A 43 4.38 7.34 24.37
CA SER A 43 3.44 6.70 25.31
C SER A 43 2.08 6.48 24.63
N ASN A 44 1.46 5.34 24.94
CA ASN A 44 0.12 4.96 24.46
C ASN A 44 -0.92 5.02 25.60
N SER A 45 -0.82 5.99 26.50
CA SER A 45 -1.76 6.14 27.59
C SER A 45 -3.12 6.66 27.08
N SER A 46 -4.20 6.07 27.58
CA SER A 46 -5.59 6.53 27.33
C SER A 46 -6.03 6.57 25.85
N ASN A 47 -5.56 5.63 25.01
CA ASN A 47 -5.83 5.58 23.56
C ASN A 47 -5.30 6.81 22.75
N GLN A 48 -4.43 7.62 23.35
CA GLN A 48 -3.74 8.70 22.64
C GLN A 48 -2.23 8.48 22.68
N GLU A 49 -1.63 8.52 21.51
CA GLU A 49 -0.17 8.53 21.39
C GLU A 49 0.37 9.91 21.73
N LYS A 50 1.27 9.99 22.73
CA LYS A 50 1.93 11.23 23.14
C LYS A 50 3.43 11.04 23.24
N ILE A 51 4.18 12.07 22.88
CA ILE A 51 5.62 12.08 23.05
C ILE A 51 5.94 12.41 24.51
N ILE A 52 6.76 11.58 25.14
CA ILE A 52 7.23 11.75 26.52
C ILE A 52 8.72 12.03 26.63
N GLY A 53 9.44 12.03 25.51
CA GLY A 53 10.85 12.36 25.46
C GLY A 53 11.45 12.14 24.08
N PHE A 54 12.68 12.63 23.92
CA PHE A 54 13.49 12.46 22.71
C PHE A 54 14.90 12.00 23.06
N SER A 55 15.47 11.12 22.26
CA SER A 55 16.92 10.98 22.14
C SER A 55 17.38 11.71 20.90
N LEU A 56 18.36 12.59 21.06
CA LEU A 56 18.89 13.46 20.01
C LEU A 56 20.40 13.28 19.89
N LYS A 57 20.95 13.36 18.67
CA LYS A 57 22.38 13.34 18.38
C LYS A 57 22.69 14.17 17.14
N THR A 58 23.85 14.77 17.09
CA THR A 58 24.45 15.31 15.87
C THR A 58 25.81 14.65 15.64
N SER A 59 26.48 14.92 14.52
CA SER A 59 27.67 14.17 14.08
C SER A 59 28.80 14.11 15.09
N SER A 60 28.99 15.14 15.92
CA SER A 60 30.11 15.27 16.87
C SER A 60 29.72 15.21 18.34
N ALA A 61 28.43 15.19 18.66
CA ALA A 61 27.93 15.27 20.03
C ALA A 61 27.64 13.88 20.63
N ASN A 62 27.60 13.84 21.97
CA ASN A 62 27.03 12.72 22.72
C ASN A 62 25.54 12.63 22.50
N ILE A 63 24.95 11.47 22.74
CA ILE A 63 23.49 11.33 22.70
C ILE A 63 22.90 12.06 23.91
N LEU A 64 21.97 12.99 23.64
CA LEU A 64 21.21 13.74 24.62
C LEU A 64 19.79 13.20 24.71
N TYR A 65 19.40 12.66 25.85
CA TYR A 65 18.00 12.33 26.13
C TYR A 65 17.31 13.54 26.75
N VAL A 66 16.22 14.00 26.12
CA VAL A 66 15.41 15.13 26.59
C VAL A 66 14.06 14.60 27.05
N PRO A 67 13.79 14.54 28.37
CA PRO A 67 12.49 14.15 28.89
C PRO A 67 11.48 15.28 28.72
N LEU A 68 10.29 14.98 28.23
CA LEU A 68 9.16 15.93 28.13
C LEU A 68 8.21 15.76 29.31
N ILE A 69 8.72 15.94 30.50
CA ILE A 69 8.00 15.87 31.77
C ILE A 69 8.34 17.12 32.60
N ASP A 70 7.48 17.44 33.55
CA ASP A 70 7.67 18.52 34.52
C ASP A 70 7.58 19.95 33.93
N SER A 71 8.02 20.93 34.74
CA SER A 71 7.90 22.36 34.47
C SER A 71 8.71 22.87 33.26
N LEU A 72 9.69 22.10 32.77
CA LEU A 72 10.56 22.47 31.61
C LEU A 72 10.05 21.95 30.28
N LYS A 73 8.96 21.19 30.26
CA LYS A 73 8.43 20.52 29.06
C LYS A 73 8.21 21.50 27.91
N ASP A 74 7.55 22.62 28.15
CA ASP A 74 7.17 23.57 27.10
C ASP A 74 8.42 24.24 26.51
N ASN A 75 9.38 24.63 27.32
CA ASN A 75 10.65 25.20 26.87
C ASN A 75 11.47 24.22 26.05
N TYR A 76 11.50 22.94 26.45
CA TYR A 76 12.19 21.89 25.68
C TYR A 76 11.50 21.62 24.35
N LEU A 77 10.16 21.58 24.37
CA LEU A 77 9.39 21.31 23.15
C LEU A 77 9.56 22.42 22.13
N GLU A 78 9.63 23.69 22.57
CA GLU A 78 9.85 24.85 21.70
C GLU A 78 11.19 24.75 20.97
N LEU A 79 12.29 24.50 21.69
CA LEU A 79 13.61 24.33 21.09
C LEU A 79 13.69 23.12 20.13
N ILE A 80 13.04 22.02 20.49
CA ILE A 80 12.99 20.84 19.62
C ILE A 80 12.14 21.14 18.38
N LYS A 81 11.05 21.89 18.52
CA LYS A 81 10.20 22.33 17.42
C LYS A 81 11.00 23.16 16.42
N GLU A 82 11.81 24.12 16.88
CA GLU A 82 12.71 24.90 16.02
C GLU A 82 13.64 24.01 15.20
N LEU A 83 14.27 23.00 15.80
CA LEU A 83 15.13 22.04 15.10
C LEU A 83 14.37 21.21 14.07
N ILE A 84 13.20 20.71 14.45
CA ILE A 84 12.39 19.84 13.60
C ILE A 84 11.84 20.60 12.40
N GLN A 85 11.47 21.88 12.58
CA GLN A 85 10.91 22.73 11.53
C GLN A 85 11.99 23.41 10.66
N ASN A 86 13.27 23.33 11.02
CA ASN A 86 14.33 23.95 10.25
C ASN A 86 14.59 23.16 8.95
N GLU A 87 14.34 23.79 7.80
CA GLU A 87 14.46 23.15 6.48
C GLU A 87 15.91 22.86 6.05
N HIS A 88 16.90 23.50 6.68
CA HIS A 88 18.33 23.33 6.36
C HIS A 88 19.00 22.18 7.13
N ILE A 89 18.28 21.48 7.99
CA ILE A 89 18.78 20.36 8.79
C ILE A 89 18.25 19.05 8.19
N LEU A 90 19.15 18.11 7.89
CA LEU A 90 18.80 16.72 7.57
C LEU A 90 18.34 16.00 8.85
N LYS A 91 17.13 15.42 8.83
CA LYS A 91 16.59 14.63 9.93
C LYS A 91 16.71 13.14 9.64
N VAL A 92 17.44 12.42 10.46
CA VAL A 92 17.67 10.98 10.36
C VAL A 92 16.97 10.26 11.49
N GLY A 93 16.14 9.28 11.17
CA GLY A 93 15.38 8.53 12.17
C GLY A 93 14.94 7.16 11.67
N TYR A 94 14.13 6.49 12.48
CA TYR A 94 13.51 5.23 12.15
C TYR A 94 11.98 5.37 12.29
N ASN A 95 11.24 4.89 11.28
CA ASN A 95 9.78 5.01 11.21
C ASN A 95 9.30 6.46 11.38
N ILE A 96 9.94 7.36 10.63
CA ILE A 96 9.73 8.83 10.71
C ILE A 96 8.27 9.18 10.43
N LYS A 97 7.59 8.49 9.50
CA LYS A 97 6.17 8.73 9.19
C LYS A 97 5.29 8.69 10.44
N ASN A 98 5.50 7.71 11.32
CA ASN A 98 4.73 7.62 12.56
C ASN A 98 5.05 8.78 13.52
N GLN A 99 6.31 9.22 13.55
CA GLN A 99 6.72 10.37 14.35
C GLN A 99 6.10 11.67 13.82
N ILE A 100 6.08 11.89 12.50
CA ILE A 100 5.41 13.03 11.87
C ILE A 100 3.92 13.08 12.25
N LYS A 101 3.23 11.94 12.18
CA LYS A 101 1.81 11.87 12.52
C LYS A 101 1.53 12.33 13.96
N ILE A 102 2.41 11.98 14.89
CA ILE A 102 2.28 12.40 16.29
C ILE A 102 2.63 13.89 16.44
N PHE A 103 3.69 14.36 15.78
CA PHE A 103 4.07 15.77 15.78
C PHE A 103 2.95 16.68 15.27
N LEU A 104 2.22 16.25 14.25
CA LEU A 104 1.08 16.98 13.72
C LEU A 104 -0.06 17.16 14.75
N ASN A 105 -0.15 16.36 15.83
CA ASN A 105 -1.14 16.57 16.88
C ASN A 105 -0.81 17.78 17.76
N ASP A 106 0.46 18.16 17.82
CA ASP A 106 0.97 19.31 18.58
C ASP A 106 1.38 20.48 17.64
N ASP A 107 0.86 20.48 16.40
CA ASP A 107 1.15 21.47 15.34
C ASP A 107 2.64 21.65 15.07
N ILE A 108 3.41 20.56 15.17
CA ILE A 108 4.83 20.51 14.81
C ILE A 108 4.97 19.93 13.39
N PHE A 109 5.52 20.73 12.48
CA PHE A 109 5.72 20.34 11.08
C PHE A 109 7.18 19.94 10.85
N LEU A 110 7.42 18.69 10.47
CA LEU A 110 8.75 18.22 10.14
C LEU A 110 9.15 18.76 8.75
N GLU A 111 10.12 19.66 8.70
CA GLU A 111 10.60 20.24 7.46
C GLU A 111 12.04 19.83 7.12
N GLY A 112 12.52 20.14 5.91
CA GLY A 112 13.85 19.77 5.40
C GLY A 112 13.95 18.33 4.90
N GLU A 113 15.18 17.91 4.62
CA GLU A 113 15.50 16.57 4.13
C GLU A 113 15.30 15.52 5.23
N LEU A 114 14.86 14.34 4.82
CA LEU A 114 14.62 13.20 5.70
C LEU A 114 15.48 12.02 5.30
N PHE A 115 15.83 11.16 6.27
CA PHE A 115 16.41 9.85 6.03
C PHE A 115 15.81 8.82 6.99
N ASP A 116 14.87 8.01 6.50
CA ASP A 116 14.27 6.93 7.27
C ASP A 116 15.03 5.61 7.04
N ILE A 117 15.54 5.02 8.12
CA ILE A 117 16.34 3.78 8.08
C ILE A 117 15.52 2.59 7.55
N ALA A 118 14.24 2.48 7.90
CA ALA A 118 13.40 1.37 7.45
C ALA A 118 13.12 1.47 5.95
N VAL A 119 12.85 2.67 5.44
CA VAL A 119 12.61 2.91 4.01
C VAL A 119 13.91 2.77 3.21
N ALA A 120 15.05 3.22 3.72
CA ALA A 120 16.36 3.01 3.09
C ALA A 120 16.63 1.52 2.88
N HIS A 121 16.47 0.71 3.92
CA HIS A 121 16.64 -0.74 3.82
C HIS A 121 15.58 -1.40 2.91
N TYR A 122 14.36 -0.89 2.87
CA TYR A 122 13.33 -1.40 1.96
C TYR A 122 13.70 -1.18 0.49
N ILE A 123 14.23 -0.02 0.12
CA ILE A 123 14.69 0.24 -1.25
C ILE A 123 15.79 -0.73 -1.66
N LEU A 124 16.75 -0.97 -0.77
CA LEU A 124 17.86 -1.90 -1.01
C LEU A 124 17.44 -3.37 -1.00
N HIS A 125 16.46 -3.74 -0.17
CA HIS A 125 16.07 -5.13 0.08
C HIS A 125 14.56 -5.29 0.27
N PRO A 126 13.74 -5.09 -0.76
CA PRO A 126 12.27 -5.03 -0.65
C PRO A 126 11.61 -6.33 -0.14
N ASP A 127 12.29 -7.47 -0.24
CA ASP A 127 11.76 -8.77 0.20
C ASP A 127 12.13 -9.13 1.66
N LYS A 128 12.90 -8.26 2.35
CA LYS A 128 13.33 -8.53 3.73
C LYS A 128 12.44 -7.81 4.75
N ARG A 129 12.65 -8.10 6.03
CA ARG A 129 12.05 -7.37 7.15
C ARG A 129 12.91 -6.16 7.50
N HIS A 130 12.26 -5.04 7.85
CA HIS A 130 12.91 -3.74 8.08
C HIS A 130 12.83 -3.30 9.56
N ASN A 131 12.58 -4.25 10.48
CA ASN A 131 12.53 -3.97 11.91
C ASN A 131 13.93 -3.61 12.45
N LEU A 132 14.01 -2.61 13.33
CA LEU A 132 15.28 -2.08 13.82
C LEU A 132 16.13 -3.12 14.57
N ASP A 133 15.50 -4.02 15.33
CA ASP A 133 16.14 -5.16 16.00
C ASP A 133 16.78 -6.12 14.99
N ILE A 134 16.06 -6.46 13.92
CA ILE A 134 16.57 -7.33 12.84
C ILE A 134 17.73 -6.65 12.10
N LEU A 135 17.59 -5.35 11.81
CA LEU A 135 18.64 -4.57 11.13
C LEU A 135 19.90 -4.46 12.00
N SER A 136 19.74 -4.19 13.29
CA SER A 136 20.83 -4.15 14.27
C SER A 136 21.59 -5.47 14.34
N GLU A 137 20.86 -6.60 14.40
CA GLU A 137 21.49 -7.93 14.43
C GLU A 137 22.18 -8.26 13.09
N SER A 138 21.53 -7.94 11.96
CA SER A 138 22.03 -8.33 10.63
C SER A 138 23.25 -7.52 10.18
N TYR A 139 23.30 -6.21 10.45
CA TYR A 139 24.34 -5.31 9.96
C TYR A 139 25.41 -4.96 10.99
N LEU A 140 25.04 -4.94 12.28
CA LEU A 140 25.92 -4.49 13.36
C LEU A 140 26.29 -5.62 14.32
N SER A 141 25.67 -6.81 14.22
CA SER A 141 25.81 -7.91 15.18
C SER A 141 25.45 -7.51 16.63
N LEU A 142 24.56 -6.52 16.78
CA LEU A 142 24.08 -6.02 18.07
C LEU A 142 22.65 -6.49 18.30
N SER A 143 22.38 -7.06 19.48
CA SER A 143 21.03 -7.40 19.92
C SER A 143 20.46 -6.22 20.71
N ILE A 144 19.35 -5.66 20.25
CA ILE A 144 18.64 -4.58 20.93
C ILE A 144 17.22 -5.02 21.29
N ASP A 145 16.71 -4.50 22.40
CA ASP A 145 15.30 -4.69 22.78
C ASP A 145 14.47 -3.55 22.16
N TYR A 146 13.89 -3.80 20.98
CA TYR A 146 13.08 -2.81 20.29
C TYR A 146 11.57 -3.01 20.51
N ASP A 147 11.10 -4.25 20.39
CA ASP A 147 9.67 -4.54 20.23
C ASP A 147 9.04 -5.46 21.30
N ASN A 148 9.84 -5.99 22.25
CA ASN A 148 9.33 -7.02 23.20
C ASN A 148 8.21 -6.50 24.11
N HIS A 149 7.99 -5.18 24.16
CA HIS A 149 7.04 -4.55 25.08
C HIS A 149 5.85 -3.88 24.38
N THR A 150 5.86 -3.81 23.04
CA THR A 150 4.78 -3.21 22.26
C THR A 150 3.86 -4.24 21.60
N ARG A 151 4.24 -5.53 21.57
CA ARG A 151 3.49 -6.62 20.92
C ARG A 151 3.14 -7.73 21.94
N GLY A 152 1.94 -8.27 21.82
CA GLY A 152 1.47 -9.43 22.58
C GLY A 152 0.63 -9.12 23.81
N LYS A 153 0.37 -10.15 24.63
CA LYS A 153 -0.48 -10.06 25.83
C LYS A 153 0.12 -9.22 26.97
N ASN A 154 1.43 -9.00 26.96
CA ASN A 154 2.18 -8.27 28.00
C ASN A 154 2.60 -6.86 27.52
N LYS A 155 1.76 -6.22 26.72
CA LYS A 155 1.97 -4.85 26.27
C LYS A 155 1.92 -3.89 27.46
N TYR A 156 3.01 -3.19 27.78
CA TYR A 156 3.01 -2.13 28.78
C TYR A 156 3.34 -0.78 28.14
N ASP A 157 2.81 0.27 28.74
CA ASP A 157 3.06 1.63 28.31
C ASP A 157 4.46 2.07 28.72
N LEU A 158 5.19 2.71 27.81
CA LEU A 158 6.52 3.26 28.08
C LEU A 158 6.49 4.36 29.17
N SER A 159 5.35 5.00 29.40
CA SER A 159 5.20 5.94 30.53
C SER A 159 5.35 5.27 31.90
N SER A 160 5.17 3.94 32.00
CA SER A 160 5.37 3.18 33.24
C SER A 160 6.84 2.89 33.55
N LEU A 161 7.76 3.10 32.58
CA LEU A 161 9.19 2.92 32.80
C LEU A 161 9.81 4.15 33.47
N SER A 162 10.84 3.91 34.30
CA SER A 162 11.65 5.01 34.83
C SER A 162 12.34 5.80 33.72
N LEU A 163 12.59 7.09 33.96
CA LEU A 163 13.30 7.97 33.01
C LEU A 163 14.62 7.37 32.54
N SER A 164 15.41 6.81 33.45
CA SER A 164 16.70 6.21 33.14
C SER A 164 16.56 4.99 32.20
N LYS A 165 15.53 4.18 32.37
CA LYS A 165 15.26 3.04 31.49
C LYS A 165 14.81 3.49 30.10
N ASN A 166 13.92 4.49 30.02
CA ASN A 166 13.51 5.08 28.74
C ASN A 166 14.68 5.72 28.01
N ALA A 167 15.52 6.50 28.72
CA ALA A 167 16.71 7.11 28.18
C ALA A 167 17.70 6.06 27.65
N SER A 168 18.06 5.08 28.46
CA SER A 168 19.00 4.03 28.05
C SER A 168 18.52 3.26 26.81
N ARG A 169 17.25 2.82 26.82
CA ARG A 169 16.64 2.09 25.70
C ARG A 169 16.64 2.92 24.41
N ASN A 170 16.15 4.14 24.49
CA ASN A 170 16.00 5.01 23.31
C ASN A 170 17.36 5.47 22.77
N ASN A 171 18.33 5.72 23.63
CA ASN A 171 19.69 6.07 23.25
C ASN A 171 20.41 4.92 22.51
N ILE A 172 20.21 3.68 22.94
CA ILE A 172 20.75 2.49 22.23
C ILE A 172 20.12 2.40 20.83
N GLN A 173 18.82 2.61 20.71
CA GLN A 173 18.13 2.63 19.41
C GLN A 173 18.68 3.73 18.50
N LEU A 174 18.87 4.93 19.05
CA LEU A 174 19.42 6.05 18.30
C LEU A 174 20.87 5.80 17.83
N ASP A 175 21.70 5.18 18.65
CA ASP A 175 23.07 4.81 18.26
C ASP A 175 23.07 3.81 17.09
N VAL A 176 22.19 2.82 17.12
CA VAL A 176 21.96 1.88 16.00
C VAL A 176 21.51 2.64 14.74
N ILE A 177 20.56 3.57 14.86
CA ILE A 177 20.11 4.41 13.74
C ILE A 177 21.29 5.18 13.11
N CYS A 178 22.16 5.77 13.92
CA CYS A 178 23.33 6.51 13.45
C CYS A 178 24.28 5.61 12.64
N GLN A 179 24.55 4.40 13.14
CA GLN A 179 25.44 3.46 12.46
C GLN A 179 24.83 2.95 11.15
N LEU A 180 23.55 2.59 11.16
CA LEU A 180 22.83 2.14 9.96
C LEU A 180 22.70 3.24 8.90
N TYR A 181 22.57 4.52 9.29
CA TYR A 181 22.58 5.63 8.36
C TYR A 181 23.83 5.68 7.50
N VAL A 182 25.01 5.51 8.11
CA VAL A 182 26.27 5.53 7.37
C VAL A 182 26.33 4.40 6.35
N ILE A 183 25.88 3.19 6.76
CA ILE A 183 25.87 2.00 5.91
C ILE A 183 24.88 2.21 4.75
N PHE A 184 23.61 2.50 5.04
CA PHE A 184 22.58 2.55 4.01
C PHE A 184 22.71 3.74 3.07
N LYS A 185 23.20 4.89 3.55
CA LYS A 185 23.50 6.03 2.66
C LYS A 185 24.56 5.65 1.62
N LYS A 186 25.60 4.91 2.03
CA LYS A 186 26.62 4.41 1.11
C LYS A 186 26.06 3.37 0.14
N GLU A 187 25.28 2.41 0.64
CA GLU A 187 24.68 1.35 -0.19
C GLU A 187 23.70 1.92 -1.22
N LEU A 188 22.81 2.85 -0.85
CA LEU A 188 21.89 3.51 -1.77
C LEU A 188 22.62 4.23 -2.91
N LYS A 189 23.76 4.88 -2.64
CA LYS A 189 24.57 5.52 -3.66
C LYS A 189 25.22 4.52 -4.60
N LEU A 190 25.77 3.43 -4.07
CA LEU A 190 26.37 2.35 -4.86
C LEU A 190 25.34 1.63 -5.73
N ASP A 191 24.13 1.43 -5.21
CA ASP A 191 23.01 0.81 -5.90
C ASP A 191 22.33 1.74 -6.93
N LYS A 192 22.72 3.03 -6.96
CA LYS A 192 22.09 4.09 -7.78
C LYS A 192 20.59 4.31 -7.49
N SER A 193 20.14 3.95 -6.30
CA SER A 193 18.76 4.11 -5.84
C SER A 193 18.56 5.28 -4.87
N TYR A 194 19.61 6.12 -4.69
CA TYR A 194 19.56 7.26 -3.78
C TYR A 194 18.54 8.32 -4.23
N ASP A 195 18.44 8.59 -5.54
CA ASP A 195 17.51 9.59 -6.08
C ASP A 195 16.05 9.13 -5.87
N LEU A 196 15.74 7.86 -6.17
CA LEU A 196 14.44 7.26 -5.86
C LEU A 196 14.08 7.41 -4.37
N PHE A 197 15.04 7.12 -3.49
CA PHE A 197 14.86 7.25 -2.05
C PHE A 197 14.60 8.72 -1.65
N ASN A 198 15.44 9.65 -2.12
CA ASN A 198 15.42 11.04 -1.68
C ASN A 198 14.31 11.87 -2.31
N GLU A 199 13.99 11.64 -3.59
CA GLU A 199 13.04 12.46 -4.35
C GLU A 199 11.61 11.92 -4.31
N ILE A 200 11.43 10.60 -4.08
CA ILE A 200 10.11 9.98 -4.07
C ILE A 200 9.75 9.49 -2.65
N GLU A 201 10.53 8.59 -2.08
CA GLU A 201 10.10 7.92 -0.85
C GLU A 201 10.15 8.83 0.39
N MET A 202 11.14 9.71 0.50
CA MET A 202 11.25 10.60 1.66
C MET A 202 10.18 11.71 1.68
N PRO A 203 9.91 12.46 0.59
CA PRO A 203 8.83 13.43 0.58
C PRO A 203 7.45 12.79 0.81
N LEU A 204 7.24 11.58 0.29
CA LEU A 204 6.00 10.85 0.46
C LEU A 204 5.64 10.57 1.93
N LEU A 205 6.63 10.43 2.84
CA LEU A 205 6.36 10.28 4.28
C LEU A 205 5.48 11.39 4.83
N LYS A 206 5.75 12.64 4.41
CA LYS A 206 4.97 13.82 4.85
C LYS A 206 3.55 13.78 4.30
N VAL A 207 3.39 13.42 3.03
CA VAL A 207 2.08 13.30 2.36
C VAL A 207 1.22 12.25 3.08
N LEU A 208 1.76 11.05 3.23
CA LEU A 208 1.02 9.93 3.88
C LEU A 208 0.67 10.23 5.34
N SER A 209 1.55 10.92 6.06
CA SER A 209 1.26 11.31 7.46
C SER A 209 0.06 12.26 7.55
N LYS A 210 -0.06 13.22 6.63
CA LYS A 210 -1.21 14.14 6.54
C LYS A 210 -2.49 13.39 6.18
N MET A 211 -2.43 12.49 5.17
CA MET A 211 -3.57 11.66 4.77
C MET A 211 -4.06 10.76 5.92
N GLU A 212 -3.14 10.12 6.64
CA GLU A 212 -3.48 9.29 7.80
C GLU A 212 -4.07 10.11 8.96
N LYS A 213 -3.59 11.35 9.19
CA LYS A 213 -4.15 12.27 10.19
C LYS A 213 -5.53 12.74 9.79
N GLU A 214 -5.72 13.12 8.53
CA GLU A 214 -7.02 13.58 8.02
C GLU A 214 -8.05 12.44 8.05
N GLY A 215 -7.76 11.28 7.47
CA GLY A 215 -8.70 10.18 7.33
C GLY A 215 -9.87 10.52 6.39
N ILE A 216 -10.87 9.64 6.29
CA ILE A 216 -12.08 9.84 5.47
C ILE A 216 -13.33 9.74 6.33
N LYS A 217 -14.32 10.61 6.10
CA LYS A 217 -15.58 10.64 6.84
C LYS A 217 -16.49 9.49 6.44
N LEU A 218 -17.15 8.88 7.43
CA LEU A 218 -18.05 7.74 7.27
C LEU A 218 -19.46 8.09 7.71
N ASP A 219 -20.45 7.76 6.89
CA ASP A 219 -21.86 7.74 7.31
C ASP A 219 -22.15 6.46 8.09
N VAL A 220 -21.98 6.55 9.40
CA VAL A 220 -22.22 5.43 10.33
C VAL A 220 -23.69 5.02 10.35
N LYS A 221 -24.63 5.97 10.12
CA LYS A 221 -26.08 5.65 10.12
C LYS A 221 -26.45 4.81 8.93
N LEU A 222 -25.95 5.17 7.74
CA LEU A 222 -26.17 4.42 6.51
C LEU A 222 -25.61 2.99 6.65
N LEU A 223 -24.41 2.81 7.20
CA LEU A 223 -23.85 1.46 7.39
C LEU A 223 -24.64 0.63 8.40
N ASN A 224 -25.13 1.22 9.48
CA ASN A 224 -25.95 0.50 10.45
C ASN A 224 -27.28 0.04 9.84
N GLN A 225 -27.95 0.90 9.06
CA GLN A 225 -29.15 0.52 8.31
C GLN A 225 -28.86 -0.60 7.30
N TYR A 226 -27.74 -0.47 6.60
CA TYR A 226 -27.31 -1.50 5.64
C TYR A 226 -26.96 -2.82 6.32
N SER A 227 -26.44 -2.79 7.55
CA SER A 227 -26.23 -3.99 8.36
C SER A 227 -27.54 -4.73 8.62
N ASP A 228 -28.58 -4.01 9.06
CA ASP A 228 -29.90 -4.60 9.32
C ASP A 228 -30.48 -5.28 8.07
N ASP A 229 -30.34 -4.65 6.90
CA ASP A 229 -30.84 -5.19 5.64
C ASP A 229 -30.07 -6.43 5.18
N LEU A 230 -28.72 -6.40 5.31
CA LEU A 230 -27.89 -7.56 5.01
C LEU A 230 -28.14 -8.73 5.98
N GLU A 231 -28.36 -8.46 7.27
CA GLU A 231 -28.69 -9.50 8.25
C GLU A 231 -30.04 -10.17 7.97
N LYS A 232 -31.06 -9.40 7.57
CA LYS A 232 -32.34 -9.96 7.10
C LYS A 232 -32.13 -10.87 5.89
N THR A 233 -31.39 -10.39 4.90
CA THR A 233 -31.07 -11.16 3.69
C THR A 233 -30.30 -12.44 4.05
N LEU A 234 -29.30 -12.34 4.93
CA LEU A 234 -28.50 -13.49 5.38
C LEU A 234 -29.36 -14.57 6.04
N LYS A 235 -30.34 -14.16 6.86
CA LYS A 235 -31.30 -15.11 7.51
C LYS A 235 -32.16 -15.82 6.47
N VAL A 236 -32.65 -15.10 5.45
CA VAL A 236 -33.43 -15.71 4.35
C VAL A 236 -32.57 -16.68 3.57
N THR A 237 -31.37 -16.24 3.13
CA THR A 237 -30.44 -17.11 2.37
C THR A 237 -30.05 -18.36 3.16
N SER A 238 -29.84 -18.25 4.49
CA SER A 238 -29.53 -19.41 5.33
C SER A 238 -30.68 -20.42 5.34
N LYS A 239 -31.94 -19.96 5.46
CA LYS A 239 -33.10 -20.84 5.42
C LYS A 239 -33.24 -21.58 4.07
N GLU A 240 -33.00 -20.86 2.97
CA GLU A 240 -33.01 -21.48 1.64
C GLU A 240 -31.91 -22.54 1.49
N ILE A 241 -30.70 -22.29 2.04
CA ILE A 241 -29.63 -23.29 2.04
C ILE A 241 -30.07 -24.53 2.81
N PHE A 242 -30.65 -24.40 4.01
CA PHE A 242 -31.10 -25.52 4.84
C PHE A 242 -32.26 -26.29 4.18
N ASN A 243 -33.21 -25.57 3.56
CA ASN A 243 -34.30 -26.19 2.81
C ASN A 243 -33.76 -27.03 1.64
N LEU A 244 -32.79 -26.50 0.90
CA LEU A 244 -32.21 -27.18 -0.26
C LEU A 244 -31.26 -28.31 0.09
N SER A 245 -30.59 -28.25 1.24
CA SER A 245 -29.69 -29.29 1.73
C SER A 245 -30.39 -30.36 2.57
N GLY A 246 -31.60 -30.10 3.05
CA GLY A 246 -32.37 -31.00 3.91
C GLY A 246 -31.86 -31.10 5.36
N SER A 247 -30.83 -30.34 5.74
CA SER A 247 -30.24 -30.35 7.08
C SER A 247 -29.78 -28.96 7.51
N GLU A 248 -29.78 -28.71 8.83
CA GLU A 248 -29.20 -27.49 9.40
C GLU A 248 -27.74 -27.77 9.82
N PHE A 249 -26.83 -26.90 9.38
CA PHE A 249 -25.40 -27.00 9.66
C PHE A 249 -24.73 -25.61 9.71
N ASN A 250 -23.50 -25.55 10.17
CA ASN A 250 -22.74 -24.30 10.14
C ASN A 250 -22.19 -24.03 8.73
N ILE A 251 -22.90 -23.21 7.93
CA ILE A 251 -22.54 -22.82 6.56
C ILE A 251 -21.14 -22.18 6.49
N SER A 252 -20.70 -21.51 7.57
CA SER A 252 -19.36 -20.92 7.67
C SER A 252 -18.25 -21.92 7.97
N SER A 253 -18.58 -23.19 8.31
CA SER A 253 -17.60 -24.25 8.53
C SER A 253 -17.25 -24.94 7.21
N PRO A 254 -16.02 -24.82 6.69
CA PRO A 254 -15.64 -25.51 5.44
C PRO A 254 -15.79 -27.03 5.53
N LYS A 255 -15.61 -27.61 6.73
CA LYS A 255 -15.74 -29.04 6.96
C LYS A 255 -17.20 -29.49 6.81
N GLN A 256 -18.11 -28.91 7.60
CA GLN A 256 -19.53 -29.28 7.55
C GLN A 256 -20.15 -29.02 6.18
N LEU A 257 -19.83 -27.84 5.59
CA LEU A 257 -20.27 -27.53 4.25
C LEU A 257 -19.78 -28.54 3.21
N GLY A 258 -18.53 -29.01 3.32
CA GLY A 258 -17.98 -30.03 2.44
C GLY A 258 -18.64 -31.39 2.60
N GLU A 259 -18.96 -31.79 3.83
CA GLU A 259 -19.68 -33.04 4.15
C GLU A 259 -21.10 -33.00 3.54
N VAL A 260 -21.84 -31.89 3.76
CA VAL A 260 -23.20 -31.73 3.21
C VAL A 260 -23.20 -31.75 1.69
N LEU A 261 -22.34 -30.95 1.03
CA LEU A 261 -22.36 -30.83 -0.43
C LEU A 261 -21.88 -32.10 -1.16
N PHE A 262 -20.90 -32.81 -0.60
CA PHE A 262 -20.20 -33.86 -1.31
C PHE A 262 -20.44 -35.26 -0.77
N GLU A 263 -20.98 -35.41 0.45
CA GLU A 263 -21.34 -36.74 1.02
C GLU A 263 -22.86 -36.90 1.11
N GLU A 264 -23.60 -35.88 1.66
CA GLU A 264 -25.06 -36.00 1.80
C GLU A 264 -25.80 -35.72 0.48
N MET A 265 -25.42 -34.63 -0.22
CA MET A 265 -26.06 -34.24 -1.49
C MET A 265 -25.40 -34.84 -2.73
N GLU A 266 -24.20 -35.41 -2.61
CA GLU A 266 -23.42 -36.05 -3.68
C GLU A 266 -23.32 -35.20 -4.97
N LEU A 267 -23.20 -33.86 -4.87
CA LEU A 267 -23.27 -32.94 -6.02
C LEU A 267 -22.16 -33.17 -7.05
N VAL A 268 -21.04 -33.80 -6.66
CA VAL A 268 -19.90 -34.05 -7.54
C VAL A 268 -19.34 -35.45 -7.29
N LYS A 269 -19.22 -36.29 -8.34
CA LYS A 269 -18.66 -37.65 -8.23
C LYS A 269 -17.24 -37.73 -7.70
N LYS A 270 -16.39 -36.75 -7.96
CA LYS A 270 -14.98 -36.68 -7.52
C LYS A 270 -14.65 -35.26 -7.01
N PRO A 271 -15.07 -34.91 -5.80
CA PRO A 271 -14.82 -33.60 -5.25
C PRO A 271 -13.33 -33.37 -4.95
N LYS A 272 -12.85 -32.15 -5.20
CA LYS A 272 -11.47 -31.76 -4.91
C LYS A 272 -11.24 -31.75 -3.40
N LYS A 273 -10.15 -32.37 -2.94
CA LYS A 273 -9.71 -32.36 -1.53
C LYS A 273 -8.50 -31.43 -1.34
N THR A 274 -8.40 -30.87 -0.15
CA THR A 274 -7.24 -30.09 0.31
C THR A 274 -6.08 -31.03 0.66
N LYS A 275 -4.89 -30.47 0.91
CA LYS A 275 -3.73 -31.24 1.37
C LYS A 275 -3.97 -31.97 2.70
N SER A 276 -4.89 -31.49 3.54
CA SER A 276 -5.30 -32.11 4.80
C SER A 276 -6.39 -33.18 4.65
N GLY A 277 -6.80 -33.51 3.41
CA GLY A 277 -7.82 -34.53 3.13
C GLY A 277 -9.27 -34.05 3.22
N GLN A 278 -9.54 -32.81 3.64
CA GLN A 278 -10.89 -32.22 3.68
C GLN A 278 -11.36 -31.82 2.28
N TYR A 279 -12.66 -31.81 2.06
CA TYR A 279 -13.25 -31.28 0.83
C TYR A 279 -12.94 -29.77 0.65
N SER A 280 -12.54 -29.40 -0.55
CA SER A 280 -12.32 -28.00 -0.88
C SER A 280 -13.65 -27.31 -1.14
N THR A 281 -14.00 -26.37 -0.29
CA THR A 281 -15.16 -25.47 -0.46
C THR A 281 -14.70 -24.04 -0.78
N SER A 282 -13.50 -23.88 -1.37
CA SER A 282 -13.03 -22.55 -1.79
C SER A 282 -13.98 -21.93 -2.81
N GLU A 283 -14.01 -20.60 -2.88
CA GLU A 283 -14.85 -19.86 -3.85
C GLU A 283 -14.60 -20.36 -5.29
N GLU A 284 -13.34 -20.55 -5.68
CA GLU A 284 -12.96 -21.12 -6.98
C GLU A 284 -13.58 -22.52 -7.22
N THR A 285 -13.62 -23.36 -6.18
CA THR A 285 -14.20 -24.70 -6.29
C THR A 285 -15.72 -24.63 -6.45
N LEU A 286 -16.38 -23.77 -5.66
CA LEU A 286 -17.83 -23.60 -5.73
C LEU A 286 -18.28 -22.93 -7.04
N GLN A 287 -17.53 -21.96 -7.55
CA GLN A 287 -17.82 -21.34 -8.85
C GLN A 287 -17.81 -22.35 -10.01
N LYS A 288 -16.90 -23.33 -9.99
CA LYS A 288 -16.83 -24.39 -11.02
C LYS A 288 -18.06 -25.31 -11.05
N ILE A 289 -18.76 -25.43 -9.93
CA ILE A 289 -19.93 -26.30 -9.78
C ILE A 289 -21.22 -25.47 -9.60
N ARG A 290 -21.18 -24.17 -9.96
CA ARG A 290 -22.30 -23.26 -9.75
C ARG A 290 -23.58 -23.72 -10.46
N GLY A 291 -23.47 -24.35 -11.63
CA GLY A 291 -24.58 -24.85 -12.42
C GLY A 291 -25.18 -26.20 -11.95
N GLU A 292 -24.49 -26.91 -11.05
CA GLU A 292 -24.92 -28.25 -10.64
C GLU A 292 -26.16 -28.23 -9.72
N HIS A 293 -26.25 -27.26 -8.82
CA HIS A 293 -27.40 -27.14 -7.92
C HIS A 293 -27.56 -25.71 -7.38
N LYS A 294 -28.82 -25.25 -7.21
CA LYS A 294 -29.14 -23.90 -6.69
C LYS A 294 -28.53 -23.58 -5.32
N VAL A 295 -28.31 -24.60 -4.47
CA VAL A 295 -27.69 -24.41 -3.16
C VAL A 295 -26.32 -23.73 -3.27
N ILE A 296 -25.56 -23.98 -4.35
CA ILE A 296 -24.23 -23.38 -4.55
C ILE A 296 -24.33 -21.87 -4.73
N GLU A 297 -25.33 -21.40 -5.46
CA GLU A 297 -25.57 -19.95 -5.62
C GLU A 297 -25.88 -19.28 -4.28
N HIS A 298 -26.76 -19.89 -3.48
CA HIS A 298 -27.09 -19.38 -2.14
C HIS A 298 -25.89 -19.42 -1.19
N ILE A 299 -25.03 -20.43 -1.27
CA ILE A 299 -23.79 -20.49 -0.45
C ILE A 299 -22.80 -19.39 -0.85
N LEU A 300 -22.63 -19.13 -2.14
CA LEU A 300 -21.78 -18.05 -2.62
C LEU A 300 -22.32 -16.67 -2.15
N ASP A 301 -23.63 -16.49 -2.28
CA ASP A 301 -24.34 -15.30 -1.81
C ASP A 301 -24.23 -15.09 -0.29
N TYR A 302 -24.47 -16.15 0.49
CA TYR A 302 -24.27 -16.15 1.95
C TYR A 302 -22.85 -15.73 2.34
N ARG A 303 -21.83 -16.28 1.67
CA ARG A 303 -20.43 -15.96 1.94
C ARG A 303 -20.07 -14.52 1.60
N GLU A 304 -20.58 -14.00 0.47
CA GLU A 304 -20.41 -12.59 0.14
C GLU A 304 -21.00 -11.70 1.23
N ILE A 305 -22.28 -11.90 1.58
CA ILE A 305 -22.96 -11.11 2.61
C ILE A 305 -22.22 -11.19 3.95
N LYS A 306 -21.84 -12.39 4.38
CA LYS A 306 -21.14 -12.60 5.65
C LYS A 306 -19.77 -11.89 5.69
N LYS A 307 -19.04 -11.91 4.57
CA LYS A 307 -17.77 -11.19 4.41
C LYS A 307 -17.98 -9.68 4.48
N LEU A 308 -18.98 -9.14 3.77
CA LEU A 308 -19.28 -7.72 3.79
C LEU A 308 -19.65 -7.25 5.19
N LEU A 309 -20.53 -7.97 5.88
CA LEU A 309 -20.91 -7.67 7.27
C LEU A 309 -19.70 -7.67 8.21
N SER A 310 -18.92 -8.75 8.22
CA SER A 310 -17.85 -8.90 9.20
C SER A 310 -16.62 -8.02 8.93
N THR A 311 -16.32 -7.74 7.64
CA THR A 311 -15.09 -7.03 7.28
C THR A 311 -15.29 -5.52 7.19
N TYR A 312 -16.48 -5.07 6.77
CA TYR A 312 -16.73 -3.65 6.50
C TYR A 312 -17.92 -3.10 7.28
N VAL A 313 -19.12 -3.63 7.05
CA VAL A 313 -20.36 -2.99 7.48
C VAL A 313 -20.45 -2.87 9.00
N ASN A 314 -20.09 -3.92 9.75
CA ASN A 314 -20.09 -3.91 11.22
C ASN A 314 -18.75 -3.43 11.81
N ALA A 315 -17.64 -3.61 11.07
CA ALA A 315 -16.31 -3.27 11.59
C ALA A 315 -15.99 -1.78 11.47
N LEU A 316 -16.35 -1.13 10.34
CA LEU A 316 -16.00 0.28 10.09
C LEU A 316 -16.64 1.24 11.11
N PRO A 317 -17.93 1.13 11.49
CA PRO A 317 -18.52 1.97 12.52
C PRO A 317 -17.82 1.90 13.88
N ILE A 318 -17.30 0.71 14.25
CA ILE A 318 -16.64 0.50 15.56
C ILE A 318 -15.28 1.21 15.61
N ILE A 319 -14.54 1.26 14.50
CA ILE A 319 -13.21 1.85 14.43
C ILE A 319 -13.23 3.32 14.03
N ALA A 320 -14.36 3.84 13.57
CA ALA A 320 -14.53 5.26 13.29
C ALA A 320 -14.28 6.10 14.55
N ASN A 321 -13.59 7.22 14.39
CA ASN A 321 -13.36 8.14 15.48
C ASN A 321 -14.72 8.68 15.98
N PRO A 322 -15.10 8.48 17.26
CA PRO A 322 -16.43 8.82 17.75
C PRO A 322 -16.76 10.31 17.74
N LYS A 323 -15.76 11.19 17.65
CA LYS A 323 -15.94 12.65 17.59
C LYS A 323 -16.10 13.17 16.18
N THR A 324 -15.39 12.56 15.21
CA THR A 324 -15.30 13.06 13.84
C THR A 324 -16.00 12.17 12.84
N ASN A 325 -16.37 10.93 13.21
CA ASN A 325 -16.83 9.86 12.33
C ASN A 325 -15.86 9.57 11.17
N ARG A 326 -14.55 9.82 11.36
CA ARG A 326 -13.54 9.57 10.31
C ARG A 326 -12.83 8.25 10.56
N ILE A 327 -12.52 7.57 9.46
CA ILE A 327 -11.69 6.37 9.41
C ILE A 327 -10.25 6.80 9.08
N HIS A 328 -9.32 6.38 9.92
CA HIS A 328 -7.90 6.64 9.74
C HIS A 328 -7.17 5.33 9.42
N THR A 329 -6.88 5.09 8.14
CA THR A 329 -6.04 3.96 7.73
C THR A 329 -4.57 4.24 7.96
N THR A 330 -3.73 3.22 7.88
CA THR A 330 -2.27 3.36 7.84
C THR A 330 -1.76 2.90 6.48
N PHE A 331 -1.04 3.76 5.77
CA PHE A 331 -0.38 3.43 4.51
C PHE A 331 1.04 2.94 4.73
N ASN A 332 1.35 1.72 4.33
CA ASN A 332 2.71 1.18 4.42
C ASN A 332 3.43 1.31 3.07
N GLN A 333 4.61 1.93 3.09
CA GLN A 333 5.50 2.06 1.92
C GLN A 333 6.43 0.86 1.75
N SER A 334 6.75 0.14 2.83
CA SER A 334 7.83 -0.85 2.90
C SER A 334 7.32 -2.30 2.99
N VAL A 335 6.18 -2.63 2.37
CA VAL A 335 5.58 -3.97 2.41
C VAL A 335 5.53 -4.61 1.04
N ALA A 336 5.01 -3.91 0.03
CA ALA A 336 4.89 -4.45 -1.31
C ALA A 336 6.21 -4.30 -2.06
N ALA A 337 6.80 -5.40 -2.51
CA ALA A 337 8.07 -5.39 -3.23
C ALA A 337 8.00 -4.70 -4.62
N THR A 338 6.80 -4.35 -5.08
CA THR A 338 6.57 -3.57 -6.31
C THR A 338 6.59 -2.05 -6.09
N GLY A 339 6.73 -1.57 -4.86
CA GLY A 339 6.62 -0.14 -4.57
C GLY A 339 5.20 0.35 -4.28
N ARG A 340 4.16 -0.47 -4.53
CA ARG A 340 2.77 -0.09 -4.22
C ARG A 340 2.59 0.15 -2.72
N LEU A 341 1.77 1.12 -2.37
CA LEU A 341 1.31 1.31 -1.00
C LEU A 341 0.35 0.20 -0.60
N SER A 342 0.37 -0.19 0.65
CA SER A 342 -0.67 -1.04 1.23
C SER A 342 -1.40 -0.31 2.34
N SER A 343 -2.72 -0.46 2.39
CA SER A 343 -3.59 0.14 3.42
C SER A 343 -3.92 -0.92 4.48
N VAL A 344 -3.75 -0.56 5.75
CA VAL A 344 -4.04 -1.48 6.88
C VAL A 344 -4.70 -0.73 8.03
N ARG A 345 -5.51 -1.45 8.78
CA ARG A 345 -6.21 -0.97 9.99
C ARG A 345 -7.06 0.28 9.82
N PRO A 346 -8.07 0.24 8.91
CA PRO A 346 -8.51 -0.86 8.07
C PRO A 346 -7.85 -0.88 6.69
N ASN A 347 -7.95 -2.00 5.95
CA ASN A 347 -7.58 -2.04 4.54
C ASN A 347 -8.71 -1.47 3.69
N LEU A 348 -8.59 -0.23 3.27
CA LEU A 348 -9.58 0.46 2.42
C LEU A 348 -9.39 0.16 0.91
N GLN A 349 -8.23 -0.39 0.51
CA GLN A 349 -7.95 -0.73 -0.89
C GLN A 349 -8.71 -1.98 -1.38
N ASN A 350 -9.29 -2.76 -0.46
CA ASN A 350 -10.04 -3.99 -0.78
C ASN A 350 -11.56 -3.83 -0.69
N ILE A 351 -12.10 -2.61 -0.58
CA ILE A 351 -13.55 -2.36 -0.58
C ILE A 351 -14.09 -2.70 -1.98
N PRO A 352 -15.07 -3.65 -2.08
CA PRO A 352 -15.55 -4.13 -3.36
C PRO A 352 -16.20 -3.03 -4.20
N ILE A 353 -15.96 -3.07 -5.53
CA ILE A 353 -16.57 -2.14 -6.51
C ILE A 353 -17.42 -2.87 -7.57
N ARG A 354 -17.24 -4.19 -7.70
CA ARG A 354 -17.85 -4.94 -8.82
C ARG A 354 -19.28 -5.39 -8.55
N THR A 355 -19.67 -5.50 -7.29
CA THR A 355 -21.03 -5.96 -6.93
C THR A 355 -21.85 -4.79 -6.39
N ALA A 356 -23.17 -4.79 -6.66
CA ALA A 356 -24.08 -3.76 -6.14
C ALA A 356 -24.00 -3.61 -4.61
N ARG A 357 -23.82 -4.73 -3.90
CA ARG A 357 -23.63 -4.74 -2.45
C ARG A 357 -22.32 -4.07 -2.01
N GLY A 358 -21.24 -4.31 -2.76
CA GLY A 358 -19.95 -3.68 -2.49
C GLY A 358 -19.98 -2.17 -2.76
N MET A 359 -20.60 -1.75 -3.87
CA MET A 359 -20.78 -0.34 -4.22
C MET A 359 -21.51 0.43 -3.11
N LYS A 360 -22.52 -0.19 -2.47
CA LYS A 360 -23.25 0.43 -1.36
C LYS A 360 -22.37 0.73 -0.13
N ILE A 361 -21.27 0.02 0.06
CA ILE A 361 -20.29 0.34 1.11
C ILE A 361 -19.52 1.63 0.75
N ARG A 362 -19.21 1.84 -0.54
CA ARG A 362 -18.55 3.08 -1.00
C ARG A 362 -19.44 4.32 -0.84
N GLU A 363 -20.74 4.16 -0.93
CA GLU A 363 -21.72 5.22 -0.67
C GLU A 363 -21.63 5.77 0.75
N ALA A 364 -21.21 4.93 1.72
CA ALA A 364 -21.03 5.34 3.11
C ALA A 364 -19.78 6.22 3.37
N PHE A 365 -18.84 6.30 2.43
CA PHE A 365 -17.71 7.20 2.54
C PHE A 365 -18.06 8.55 1.91
N ILE A 366 -18.25 9.54 2.76
CA ILE A 366 -18.81 10.85 2.41
C ILE A 366 -17.80 11.98 2.57
N ALA A 367 -18.05 13.10 1.91
CA ALA A 367 -17.27 14.31 2.08
C ALA A 367 -17.44 14.91 3.50
N LYS A 368 -16.47 15.73 3.91
CA LYS A 368 -16.60 16.63 5.07
C LYS A 368 -17.72 17.63 4.81
N ASP A 369 -18.29 18.21 5.90
CA ASP A 369 -19.30 19.26 5.80
C ASP A 369 -18.78 20.43 4.96
N ASN A 370 -19.61 20.95 4.06
CA ASN A 370 -19.28 21.99 3.08
C ASN A 370 -18.18 21.60 2.07
N CYS A 371 -17.93 20.32 1.89
CA CYS A 371 -17.02 19.76 0.89
C CYS A 371 -17.75 18.79 -0.03
N VAL A 372 -17.12 18.48 -1.15
CA VAL A 372 -17.46 17.37 -2.04
C VAL A 372 -16.27 16.41 -2.12
N LEU A 373 -16.49 15.15 -2.45
CA LEU A 373 -15.42 14.25 -2.80
C LEU A 373 -15.04 14.45 -4.27
N LEU A 374 -13.74 14.47 -4.53
CA LEU A 374 -13.17 14.36 -5.86
C LEU A 374 -12.35 13.08 -5.91
N ALA A 375 -12.62 12.23 -6.89
CA ALA A 375 -11.82 11.06 -7.23
C ALA A 375 -11.11 11.31 -8.56
N ALA A 376 -9.82 10.99 -8.62
CA ALA A 376 -9.02 11.10 -9.84
C ALA A 376 -8.28 9.78 -10.06
N ASP A 377 -8.52 9.13 -11.20
CA ASP A 377 -7.99 7.82 -11.53
C ASP A 377 -7.20 7.86 -12.83
N TYR A 378 -6.08 7.12 -12.88
CA TYR A 378 -5.33 6.97 -14.12
C TYR A 378 -6.03 6.01 -15.09
N SER A 379 -6.32 6.49 -16.28
CA SER A 379 -6.87 5.65 -17.35
C SER A 379 -5.82 4.70 -17.91
N GLN A 380 -5.94 3.41 -17.57
CA GLN A 380 -5.13 2.30 -18.13
C GLN A 380 -3.60 2.50 -17.98
N ILE A 381 -3.14 3.01 -16.86
CA ILE A 381 -1.73 3.38 -16.65
C ILE A 381 -0.74 2.24 -16.97
N GLU A 382 -1.03 1.01 -16.54
CA GLU A 382 -0.15 -0.14 -16.77
C GLU A 382 0.00 -0.48 -18.27
N LEU A 383 -1.07 -0.32 -19.07
CA LEU A 383 -1.01 -0.52 -20.52
C LEU A 383 -0.24 0.61 -21.22
N ARG A 384 -0.38 1.85 -20.75
CA ARG A 384 0.40 2.99 -21.26
C ARG A 384 1.89 2.85 -20.97
N ILE A 385 2.23 2.37 -19.77
CA ILE A 385 3.62 2.04 -19.41
C ILE A 385 4.14 0.89 -20.27
N MET A 386 3.34 -0.17 -20.49
CA MET A 386 3.71 -1.26 -21.39
C MET A 386 3.99 -0.74 -22.80
N ALA A 387 3.13 0.11 -23.37
CA ALA A 387 3.33 0.72 -24.69
C ALA A 387 4.67 1.48 -24.77
N SER A 388 4.98 2.28 -23.75
CA SER A 388 6.25 3.03 -23.70
C SER A 388 7.47 2.15 -23.52
N LEU A 389 7.40 1.10 -22.69
CA LEU A 389 8.53 0.20 -22.43
C LEU A 389 8.78 -0.76 -23.60
N SER A 390 7.72 -1.25 -24.24
CA SER A 390 7.80 -2.14 -25.41
C SER A 390 8.13 -1.42 -26.72
N LYS A 391 7.82 -0.11 -26.77
CA LYS A 391 7.89 0.72 -28.00
C LYS A 391 7.13 0.09 -29.16
N ASP A 392 6.06 -0.64 -28.86
CA ASP A 392 5.20 -1.26 -29.87
C ASP A 392 4.44 -0.19 -30.63
N ASN A 393 4.65 -0.13 -31.95
CA ASN A 393 4.08 0.92 -32.80
C ASN A 393 2.55 0.92 -32.79
N SER A 394 1.91 -0.25 -32.82
CA SER A 394 0.45 -0.37 -32.82
C SER A 394 -0.15 0.11 -31.49
N MET A 395 0.50 -0.20 -30.36
CA MET A 395 0.06 0.31 -29.06
C MET A 395 0.29 1.81 -28.91
N LEU A 396 1.47 2.32 -29.34
CA LEU A 396 1.79 3.73 -29.30
C LEU A 396 0.79 4.55 -30.14
N GLU A 397 0.49 4.09 -31.35
CA GLU A 397 -0.47 4.73 -32.24
C GLU A 397 -1.87 4.78 -31.64
N ALA A 398 -2.37 3.64 -31.10
CA ALA A 398 -3.67 3.58 -30.47
C ALA A 398 -3.80 4.57 -29.31
N PHE A 399 -2.82 4.67 -28.43
CA PHE A 399 -2.86 5.60 -27.29
C PHE A 399 -2.70 7.07 -27.71
N ASN A 400 -1.85 7.37 -28.70
CA ASN A 400 -1.64 8.74 -29.18
C ASN A 400 -2.84 9.27 -29.96
N GLN A 401 -3.57 8.39 -30.65
CA GLN A 401 -4.84 8.73 -31.32
C GLN A 401 -6.06 8.66 -30.39
N ASN A 402 -5.85 8.37 -29.09
CA ASN A 402 -6.91 8.20 -28.10
C ASN A 402 -7.95 7.13 -28.45
N ILE A 403 -7.52 6.08 -29.14
CA ILE A 403 -8.34 4.91 -29.46
C ILE A 403 -8.41 4.00 -28.22
N ASP A 404 -9.59 3.45 -27.94
CA ASP A 404 -9.74 2.46 -26.86
C ASP A 404 -8.89 1.22 -27.16
N ILE A 405 -7.83 1.02 -26.38
CA ILE A 405 -6.86 -0.06 -26.58
C ILE A 405 -7.51 -1.46 -26.55
N HIS A 406 -8.59 -1.64 -25.75
CA HIS A 406 -9.27 -2.93 -25.70
C HIS A 406 -10.07 -3.19 -26.95
N SER A 407 -10.69 -2.15 -27.53
CA SER A 407 -11.36 -2.23 -28.82
C SER A 407 -10.35 -2.41 -29.97
N ALA A 408 -9.24 -1.67 -29.96
CA ALA A 408 -8.18 -1.85 -30.94
C ALA A 408 -7.60 -3.27 -30.91
N THR A 409 -7.31 -3.81 -29.72
CA THR A 409 -6.87 -5.20 -29.54
C THR A 409 -7.92 -6.19 -30.05
N ALA A 410 -9.21 -5.96 -29.74
CA ALA A 410 -10.29 -6.84 -30.19
C ALA A 410 -10.39 -6.85 -31.70
N ALA A 411 -10.38 -5.68 -32.36
CA ALA A 411 -10.44 -5.56 -33.81
C ALA A 411 -9.34 -6.39 -34.47
N LYS A 412 -8.11 -6.28 -33.98
CA LYS A 412 -6.93 -7.00 -34.50
C LYS A 412 -7.00 -8.50 -34.20
N VAL A 413 -7.25 -8.91 -32.97
CA VAL A 413 -7.28 -10.32 -32.55
C VAL A 413 -8.42 -11.10 -33.21
N TYR A 414 -9.58 -10.47 -33.41
CA TYR A 414 -10.73 -11.11 -34.06
C TYR A 414 -10.79 -10.83 -35.57
N ASN A 415 -9.86 -10.04 -36.11
CA ASN A 415 -9.79 -9.63 -37.53
C ASN A 415 -11.13 -9.02 -38.01
N VAL A 416 -11.62 -8.01 -37.29
CA VAL A 416 -12.82 -7.25 -37.62
C VAL A 416 -12.50 -5.75 -37.60
N ASP A 417 -13.32 -4.95 -38.28
CA ASP A 417 -13.18 -3.49 -38.19
C ASP A 417 -13.49 -2.97 -36.78
N LEU A 418 -12.92 -1.82 -36.41
CA LEU A 418 -13.06 -1.24 -35.08
C LEU A 418 -14.53 -1.01 -34.70
N ASP A 419 -15.36 -0.61 -35.69
CA ASP A 419 -16.78 -0.34 -35.51
C ASP A 419 -17.62 -1.63 -35.33
N ASP A 420 -17.08 -2.79 -35.75
CA ASP A 420 -17.72 -4.10 -35.61
C ASP A 420 -17.36 -4.82 -34.30
N VAL A 421 -16.53 -4.19 -33.46
CA VAL A 421 -16.12 -4.76 -32.16
C VAL A 421 -17.32 -4.82 -31.20
N THR A 422 -17.78 -6.03 -30.90
CA THR A 422 -18.84 -6.23 -29.92
C THR A 422 -18.34 -6.01 -28.47
N ARG A 423 -19.29 -5.74 -27.56
CA ARG A 423 -18.98 -5.65 -26.13
C ARG A 423 -18.30 -6.91 -25.56
N SER A 424 -18.68 -8.08 -26.07
CA SER A 424 -18.05 -9.36 -25.68
C SER A 424 -16.61 -9.46 -26.13
N MET A 425 -16.31 -9.13 -27.41
CA MET A 425 -14.94 -9.09 -27.96
C MET A 425 -14.06 -8.12 -27.18
N ARG A 426 -14.56 -6.92 -26.92
CA ARG A 426 -13.85 -5.91 -26.11
C ARG A 426 -13.58 -6.43 -24.69
N GLY A 427 -14.54 -7.12 -24.06
CA GLY A 427 -14.36 -7.73 -22.73
C GLY A 427 -13.31 -8.84 -22.72
N ALA A 428 -13.30 -9.70 -23.75
CA ALA A 428 -12.27 -10.72 -23.92
C ALA A 428 -10.88 -10.09 -24.15
N ALA A 429 -10.78 -9.09 -25.04
CA ALA A 429 -9.55 -8.35 -25.29
C ALA A 429 -9.01 -7.63 -24.04
N LYS A 430 -9.90 -7.09 -23.19
CA LYS A 430 -9.51 -6.55 -21.88
C LYS A 430 -8.83 -7.62 -21.02
N SER A 431 -9.38 -8.83 -20.98
CA SER A 431 -8.79 -9.96 -20.24
C SER A 431 -7.46 -10.42 -20.86
N VAL A 432 -7.32 -10.33 -22.18
CA VAL A 432 -6.05 -10.63 -22.88
C VAL A 432 -5.00 -9.58 -22.56
N ASN A 433 -5.29 -8.29 -22.72
CA ASN A 433 -4.36 -7.19 -22.47
C ASN A 433 -3.77 -7.24 -21.05
N PHE A 434 -4.64 -7.33 -20.03
CA PHE A 434 -4.17 -7.46 -18.65
C PHE A 434 -3.49 -8.82 -18.40
N GLY A 435 -4.05 -9.90 -18.98
CA GLY A 435 -3.48 -11.23 -18.84
C GLY A 435 -2.03 -11.31 -19.36
N ILE A 436 -1.74 -10.71 -20.50
CA ILE A 436 -0.39 -10.68 -21.10
C ILE A 436 0.59 -9.93 -20.19
N ILE A 437 0.22 -8.75 -19.68
CA ILE A 437 1.05 -8.00 -18.73
C ILE A 437 1.39 -8.85 -17.49
N TYR A 438 0.44 -9.67 -17.03
CA TYR A 438 0.64 -10.56 -15.87
C TYR A 438 1.22 -11.94 -16.24
N GLY A 439 1.63 -12.13 -17.49
CA GLY A 439 2.22 -13.38 -17.97
C GLY A 439 1.27 -14.56 -17.93
N ILE A 440 0.01 -14.36 -18.37
CA ILE A 440 -1.02 -15.41 -18.37
C ILE A 440 -0.66 -16.55 -19.31
N SER A 441 -0.91 -17.79 -18.90
CA SER A 441 -0.82 -18.95 -19.77
C SER A 441 -2.10 -19.16 -20.58
N ALA A 442 -2.01 -19.91 -21.70
CA ALA A 442 -3.20 -20.30 -22.48
C ALA A 442 -4.27 -21.02 -21.62
N PHE A 443 -3.85 -21.78 -20.62
CA PHE A 443 -4.78 -22.39 -19.65
C PHE A 443 -5.47 -21.32 -18.77
N GLY A 444 -4.71 -20.36 -18.23
CA GLY A 444 -5.27 -19.28 -17.44
C GLY A 444 -6.26 -18.42 -18.22
N LEU A 445 -5.89 -18.07 -19.46
CA LEU A 445 -6.76 -17.29 -20.33
C LEU A 445 -8.05 -18.06 -20.69
N SER A 446 -7.95 -19.34 -21.02
CA SER A 446 -9.13 -20.18 -21.34
C SER A 446 -10.16 -20.19 -20.19
N GLN A 447 -9.68 -20.23 -18.94
CA GLN A 447 -10.56 -20.16 -17.76
C GLN A 447 -11.20 -18.77 -17.58
N ASN A 448 -10.47 -17.71 -17.92
CA ASN A 448 -10.95 -16.33 -17.72
C ASN A 448 -12.03 -15.92 -18.72
N ILE A 449 -11.89 -16.34 -19.98
CA ILE A 449 -12.82 -15.94 -21.07
C ILE A 449 -13.76 -17.07 -21.53
N GLY A 450 -13.67 -18.26 -20.92
CA GLY A 450 -14.63 -19.35 -21.19
C GLY A 450 -14.45 -20.05 -22.53
N VAL A 451 -13.24 -20.02 -23.11
CA VAL A 451 -12.92 -20.68 -24.41
C VAL A 451 -12.05 -21.92 -24.21
N SER A 452 -11.90 -22.73 -25.26
CA SER A 452 -10.97 -23.87 -25.22
C SER A 452 -9.51 -23.40 -25.07
N ARG A 453 -8.64 -24.28 -24.50
CA ARG A 453 -7.21 -23.99 -24.38
C ARG A 453 -6.54 -23.76 -25.75
N LYS A 454 -7.04 -24.38 -26.81
CA LYS A 454 -6.54 -24.20 -28.18
C LYS A 454 -6.87 -22.81 -28.69
N GLU A 455 -8.11 -22.35 -28.54
CA GLU A 455 -8.53 -21.00 -28.90
C GLU A 455 -7.79 -19.93 -28.07
N ALA A 456 -7.66 -20.14 -26.76
CA ALA A 456 -6.89 -19.21 -25.91
C ALA A 456 -5.43 -19.10 -26.38
N LYS A 457 -4.82 -20.20 -26.83
CA LYS A 457 -3.48 -20.16 -27.42
C LYS A 457 -3.45 -19.37 -28.72
N GLN A 458 -4.42 -19.59 -29.60
CA GLN A 458 -4.52 -18.83 -30.87
C GLN A 458 -4.68 -17.33 -30.62
N ILE A 459 -5.49 -16.94 -29.66
CA ILE A 459 -5.66 -15.53 -29.25
C ILE A 459 -4.34 -14.93 -28.78
N ILE A 460 -3.57 -15.66 -27.96
CA ILE A 460 -2.24 -15.19 -27.49
C ILE A 460 -1.26 -15.08 -28.64
N ASP A 461 -1.23 -16.06 -29.54
CA ASP A 461 -0.32 -16.08 -30.70
C ASP A 461 -0.66 -14.90 -31.64
N GLN A 462 -1.94 -14.66 -31.96
CA GLN A 462 -2.40 -13.51 -32.73
C GLN A 462 -2.09 -12.17 -32.05
N TYR A 463 -2.25 -12.08 -30.72
CA TYR A 463 -1.87 -10.89 -29.97
C TYR A 463 -0.40 -10.52 -30.18
N PHE A 464 0.51 -11.50 -30.14
CA PHE A 464 1.94 -11.25 -30.33
C PHE A 464 2.34 -11.03 -31.78
N GLU A 465 1.55 -11.50 -32.75
CA GLU A 465 1.70 -11.13 -34.18
C GLU A 465 1.36 -9.66 -34.39
N GLU A 466 0.32 -9.14 -33.72
CA GLU A 466 -0.13 -7.77 -33.84
C GLU A 466 0.66 -6.77 -32.99
N PHE A 467 1.21 -7.23 -31.85
CA PHE A 467 2.02 -6.45 -30.92
C PHE A 467 3.40 -7.09 -30.71
N PRO A 468 4.25 -7.16 -31.77
CA PRO A 468 5.55 -7.83 -31.69
C PRO A 468 6.49 -7.16 -30.68
N GLY A 469 6.43 -5.82 -30.53
CA GLY A 469 7.23 -5.07 -29.55
C GLY A 469 6.95 -5.47 -28.13
N VAL A 470 5.70 -5.86 -27.81
CA VAL A 470 5.35 -6.38 -26.47
C VAL A 470 6.05 -7.70 -26.20
N LYS A 471 6.09 -8.60 -27.20
CA LYS A 471 6.79 -9.88 -27.06
C LYS A 471 8.29 -9.67 -26.87
N ASP A 472 8.90 -8.81 -27.68
CA ASP A 472 10.33 -8.49 -27.60
C ASP A 472 10.68 -7.91 -26.22
N TYR A 473 9.86 -7.00 -25.70
CA TYR A 473 10.02 -6.47 -24.34
C TYR A 473 9.97 -7.56 -23.27
N MET A 474 9.02 -8.50 -23.38
CA MET A 474 8.87 -9.60 -22.42
C MET A 474 10.09 -10.51 -22.43
N ASP A 475 10.55 -10.92 -23.62
CA ASP A 475 11.70 -11.80 -23.80
C ASP A 475 13.00 -11.11 -23.31
N LEU A 476 13.18 -9.83 -23.62
CA LEU A 476 14.32 -9.02 -23.15
C LEU A 476 14.31 -8.83 -21.63
N SER A 477 13.13 -8.61 -21.04
CA SER A 477 12.99 -8.45 -19.57
C SER A 477 13.38 -9.74 -18.85
N ILE A 478 12.98 -10.90 -19.35
CA ILE A 478 13.37 -12.20 -18.80
C ILE A 478 14.89 -12.42 -18.98
N GLN A 479 15.43 -12.11 -20.14
CA GLN A 479 16.86 -12.25 -20.40
C GLN A 479 17.68 -11.39 -19.44
N LYS A 480 17.40 -10.10 -19.34
CA LYS A 480 18.05 -9.18 -18.41
C LYS A 480 17.94 -9.66 -16.95
N ALA A 481 16.73 -10.13 -16.57
CA ALA A 481 16.53 -10.67 -15.22
C ALA A 481 17.40 -11.90 -14.94
N ARG A 482 17.64 -12.78 -15.92
CA ARG A 482 18.53 -13.94 -15.78
C ARG A 482 20.01 -13.56 -15.62
N GLU A 483 20.43 -12.47 -16.25
CA GLU A 483 21.80 -11.98 -16.22
C GLU A 483 22.12 -11.26 -14.89
N GLN A 484 21.20 -10.41 -14.40
CA GLN A 484 21.45 -9.52 -13.26
C GLN A 484 20.67 -9.87 -11.98
N GLU A 485 19.77 -10.88 -12.05
CA GLU A 485 18.91 -11.36 -10.95
C GLU A 485 17.94 -10.31 -10.37
N TYR A 486 17.70 -9.21 -11.08
CA TYR A 486 16.69 -8.21 -10.76
C TYR A 486 16.11 -7.58 -12.02
N VAL A 487 15.00 -6.87 -11.85
CA VAL A 487 14.44 -5.93 -12.83
C VAL A 487 14.21 -4.59 -12.13
N GLU A 488 14.10 -3.51 -12.90
CA GLU A 488 13.94 -2.16 -12.35
C GLU A 488 12.84 -1.37 -13.07
N THR A 489 12.26 -0.41 -12.35
CA THR A 489 11.32 0.58 -12.89
C THR A 489 12.06 1.66 -13.67
N ILE A 490 11.33 2.53 -14.37
CA ILE A 490 11.89 3.74 -15.03
C ILE A 490 12.64 4.62 -14.01
N PHE A 491 12.23 4.61 -12.75
CA PHE A 491 12.83 5.39 -11.67
C PHE A 491 13.92 4.65 -10.88
N GLY A 492 14.34 3.45 -11.35
CA GLY A 492 15.42 2.70 -10.71
C GLY A 492 15.02 1.88 -9.48
N ARG A 493 13.72 1.68 -9.22
CA ARG A 493 13.27 0.76 -8.17
C ARG A 493 13.54 -0.67 -8.59
N ARG A 494 14.29 -1.42 -7.78
CA ARG A 494 14.67 -2.79 -8.09
C ARG A 494 13.78 -3.82 -7.44
N ARG A 495 13.48 -4.87 -8.21
CA ARG A 495 12.89 -6.11 -7.73
C ARG A 495 13.84 -7.27 -7.99
N TYR A 496 14.35 -7.86 -6.91
CA TYR A 496 15.25 -9.01 -7.00
C TYR A 496 14.48 -10.31 -7.28
N LEU A 497 15.01 -11.14 -8.19
CA LEU A 497 14.34 -12.35 -8.72
C LEU A 497 15.27 -13.56 -8.57
N LYS A 498 15.55 -13.96 -7.35
CA LYS A 498 16.48 -15.06 -7.00
C LYS A 498 16.14 -16.39 -7.65
N ASP A 499 14.85 -16.61 -7.95
CA ASP A 499 14.35 -17.85 -8.54
C ASP A 499 14.32 -17.83 -10.09
N ILE A 500 14.80 -16.76 -10.74
CA ILE A 500 14.74 -16.62 -12.20
C ILE A 500 15.53 -17.71 -12.93
N ASN A 501 16.60 -18.20 -12.32
CA ASN A 501 17.45 -19.29 -12.83
C ASN A 501 17.20 -20.63 -12.11
N SER A 502 16.07 -20.76 -11.39
CA SER A 502 15.73 -21.97 -10.63
C SER A 502 15.53 -23.18 -11.57
N ARG A 503 16.02 -24.35 -11.16
CA ARG A 503 15.75 -25.63 -11.83
C ARG A 503 14.28 -26.04 -11.70
N ASN A 504 13.59 -25.58 -10.66
CA ASN A 504 12.16 -25.81 -10.48
C ASN A 504 11.36 -24.94 -11.45
N ALA A 505 10.71 -25.57 -12.43
CA ALA A 505 9.95 -24.89 -13.48
C ALA A 505 8.81 -23.99 -12.94
N VAL A 506 8.18 -24.36 -11.80
CA VAL A 506 7.09 -23.57 -11.21
C VAL A 506 7.63 -22.27 -10.59
N MET A 507 8.76 -22.36 -9.86
CA MET A 507 9.41 -21.18 -9.27
C MET A 507 9.98 -20.27 -10.35
N ARG A 508 10.65 -20.85 -11.35
CA ARG A 508 11.19 -20.11 -12.50
C ARG A 508 10.08 -19.37 -13.28
N ALA A 509 8.98 -20.04 -13.61
CA ALA A 509 7.86 -19.42 -14.32
C ALA A 509 7.20 -18.29 -13.50
N ALA A 510 7.17 -18.40 -12.17
CA ALA A 510 6.70 -17.32 -11.30
C ALA A 510 7.68 -16.12 -11.31
N ALA A 511 8.99 -16.37 -11.31
CA ALA A 511 10.01 -15.33 -11.41
C ALA A 511 10.00 -14.64 -12.80
N GLU A 512 9.80 -15.40 -13.88
CA GLU A 512 9.66 -14.88 -15.25
C GLU A 512 8.43 -13.93 -15.36
N ARG A 513 7.28 -14.31 -14.78
CA ARG A 513 6.12 -13.41 -14.72
C ARG A 513 6.43 -12.13 -13.94
N ASN A 514 7.15 -12.24 -12.83
CA ASN A 514 7.56 -11.06 -12.06
C ASN A 514 8.58 -10.20 -12.83
N ALA A 515 9.43 -10.79 -13.67
CA ALA A 515 10.37 -10.05 -14.52
C ALA A 515 9.66 -9.14 -15.53
N ILE A 516 8.54 -9.58 -16.06
CA ILE A 516 7.71 -8.80 -17.00
C ILE A 516 6.90 -7.73 -16.26
N ASN A 517 6.24 -8.12 -15.19
CA ASN A 517 5.21 -7.32 -14.53
C ASN A 517 5.78 -6.27 -13.55
N ALA A 518 6.86 -6.60 -12.82
CA ALA A 518 7.36 -5.72 -11.77
C ALA A 518 7.84 -4.34 -12.27
N PRO A 519 8.49 -4.20 -13.43
CA PRO A 519 8.82 -2.88 -13.98
C PRO A 519 7.58 -2.03 -14.28
N ILE A 520 6.50 -2.64 -14.76
CA ILE A 520 5.26 -1.94 -15.12
C ILE A 520 4.51 -1.49 -13.87
N GLN A 521 4.20 -2.43 -12.97
CA GLN A 521 3.50 -2.11 -11.72
C GLN A 521 4.29 -1.17 -10.82
N GLY A 522 5.61 -1.35 -10.77
CA GLY A 522 6.47 -0.49 -9.98
C GLY A 522 6.54 0.93 -10.54
N THR A 523 6.63 1.08 -11.86
CA THR A 523 6.60 2.39 -12.50
C THR A 523 5.25 3.09 -12.26
N ALA A 524 4.12 2.38 -12.37
CA ALA A 524 2.80 2.92 -12.03
C ALA A 524 2.74 3.41 -10.57
N ALA A 525 3.30 2.61 -9.64
CA ALA A 525 3.38 2.99 -8.24
C ALA A 525 4.28 4.21 -7.99
N ASP A 526 5.38 4.36 -8.72
CA ASP A 526 6.27 5.52 -8.61
C ASP A 526 5.60 6.77 -9.20
N ILE A 527 4.92 6.66 -10.34
CA ILE A 527 4.18 7.77 -10.98
C ILE A 527 3.13 8.36 -10.05
N ILE A 528 2.28 7.53 -9.43
CA ILE A 528 1.25 8.04 -8.52
C ILE A 528 1.86 8.68 -7.27
N LYS A 529 2.99 8.19 -6.76
CA LYS A 529 3.71 8.80 -5.64
C LYS A 529 4.25 10.18 -6.00
N ILE A 530 4.82 10.33 -7.20
CA ILE A 530 5.30 11.62 -7.72
C ILE A 530 4.13 12.61 -7.82
N ALA A 531 3.00 12.17 -8.39
CA ALA A 531 1.79 12.99 -8.46
C ALA A 531 1.30 13.43 -7.07
N MET A 532 1.26 12.51 -6.08
CA MET A 532 0.87 12.82 -4.71
C MET A 532 1.75 13.89 -4.07
N ILE A 533 3.07 13.81 -4.28
CA ILE A 533 4.05 14.77 -3.76
C ILE A 533 3.85 16.14 -4.39
N ASP A 534 3.67 16.20 -5.72
CA ASP A 534 3.47 17.45 -6.44
C ASP A 534 2.13 18.11 -6.07
N ILE A 535 1.05 17.33 -5.95
CA ILE A 535 -0.26 17.81 -5.48
C ILE A 535 -0.14 18.40 -4.06
N ASP A 536 0.46 17.68 -3.11
CA ASP A 536 0.63 18.16 -1.73
C ASP A 536 1.42 19.49 -1.68
N LYS A 537 2.47 19.59 -2.50
CA LYS A 537 3.25 20.83 -2.65
C LYS A 537 2.40 21.97 -3.20
N LYS A 538 1.60 21.71 -4.24
CA LYS A 538 0.73 22.72 -4.86
C LYS A 538 -0.42 23.13 -3.93
N LEU A 539 -0.99 22.22 -3.14
CA LEU A 539 -1.96 22.55 -2.10
C LEU A 539 -1.37 23.50 -1.06
N LYS A 540 -0.14 23.21 -0.58
CA LYS A 540 0.57 24.06 0.38
C LYS A 540 0.89 25.43 -0.20
N THR A 541 1.46 25.51 -1.41
CA THR A 541 1.90 26.79 -2.01
C THR A 541 0.76 27.69 -2.42
N ARG A 542 -0.44 27.15 -2.63
CA ARG A 542 -1.66 27.91 -2.98
C ARG A 542 -2.57 28.16 -1.77
N ASP A 543 -2.13 27.77 -0.58
CA ASP A 543 -2.87 27.91 0.68
C ASP A 543 -4.29 27.31 0.61
N MET A 544 -4.42 26.11 -0.03
CA MET A 544 -5.71 25.46 -0.22
C MET A 544 -6.11 24.67 1.03
N ASN A 545 -7.39 24.74 1.38
CA ASN A 545 -7.99 24.02 2.51
C ASN A 545 -8.42 22.61 2.17
N SER A 546 -8.58 22.27 0.89
CA SER A 546 -8.86 20.93 0.38
C SER A 546 -7.77 19.94 0.79
N LYS A 547 -8.12 18.66 1.00
CA LYS A 547 -7.22 17.66 1.55
C LYS A 547 -7.22 16.38 0.70
N MET A 548 -6.03 15.81 0.46
CA MET A 548 -5.87 14.47 -0.07
C MET A 548 -6.17 13.47 1.06
N LEU A 549 -7.05 12.48 0.82
CA LEU A 549 -7.54 11.54 1.83
C LEU A 549 -7.01 10.13 1.65
N LEU A 550 -7.18 9.57 0.45
CA LEU A 550 -6.88 8.17 0.16
C LEU A 550 -6.14 8.02 -1.16
N GLN A 551 -5.35 6.95 -1.23
CA GLN A 551 -4.79 6.39 -2.46
C GLN A 551 -5.25 4.93 -2.54
N ILE A 552 -5.97 4.58 -3.61
CA ILE A 552 -6.57 3.26 -3.84
C ILE A 552 -6.18 2.80 -5.24
N HIS A 553 -5.28 1.83 -5.35
CA HIS A 553 -4.73 1.38 -6.64
C HIS A 553 -4.12 2.54 -7.44
N ASP A 554 -4.79 3.00 -8.48
CA ASP A 554 -4.35 4.09 -9.37
C ASP A 554 -5.19 5.37 -9.16
N GLU A 555 -6.04 5.39 -8.10
CA GLU A 555 -7.00 6.45 -7.75
C GLU A 555 -6.53 7.27 -6.55
N LEU A 556 -6.74 8.58 -6.60
CA LEU A 556 -6.58 9.53 -5.48
C LEU A 556 -7.94 10.15 -5.12
N ILE A 557 -8.23 10.24 -3.81
CA ILE A 557 -9.49 10.78 -3.29
C ILE A 557 -9.22 11.99 -2.41
N PHE A 558 -10.03 13.04 -2.59
CA PHE A 558 -9.89 14.32 -1.90
C PHE A 558 -11.20 14.77 -1.26
N ASP A 559 -11.10 15.41 -0.08
CA ASP A 559 -12.11 16.36 0.43
C ASP A 559 -11.85 17.71 -0.21
N VAL A 560 -12.81 18.23 -0.95
CA VAL A 560 -12.67 19.47 -1.73
C VAL A 560 -13.62 20.53 -1.20
N VAL A 561 -13.08 21.67 -0.75
CA VAL A 561 -13.88 22.84 -0.41
C VAL A 561 -14.56 23.37 -1.67
N ALA A 562 -15.86 23.69 -1.60
CA ALA A 562 -16.67 24.01 -2.79
C ALA A 562 -16.06 25.10 -3.68
N ASP A 563 -15.52 26.16 -3.07
CA ASP A 563 -14.91 27.28 -3.78
C ASP A 563 -13.55 26.94 -4.42
N GLU A 564 -12.91 25.84 -4.00
CA GLU A 564 -11.61 25.39 -4.50
C GLU A 564 -11.75 24.33 -5.61
N LEU A 565 -12.96 23.85 -5.93
CA LEU A 565 -13.18 22.67 -6.77
C LEU A 565 -12.51 22.77 -8.15
N GLU A 566 -12.75 23.82 -8.89
CA GLU A 566 -12.20 23.97 -10.24
C GLU A 566 -10.67 24.13 -10.22
N MET A 567 -10.16 24.83 -9.21
CA MET A 567 -8.71 24.99 -9.03
C MET A 567 -8.06 23.66 -8.67
N LEU A 568 -8.62 22.91 -7.72
CA LEU A 568 -8.08 21.60 -7.32
C LEU A 568 -8.14 20.59 -8.46
N LYS A 569 -9.28 20.54 -9.18
CA LYS A 569 -9.42 19.68 -10.36
C LYS A 569 -8.30 19.91 -11.36
N LYS A 570 -8.00 21.18 -11.67
CA LYS A 570 -6.89 21.53 -12.56
C LYS A 570 -5.54 21.11 -11.99
N VAL A 571 -5.29 21.35 -10.69
CA VAL A 571 -4.04 20.97 -10.02
C VAL A 571 -3.86 19.45 -10.09
N VAL A 572 -4.88 18.67 -9.75
CA VAL A 572 -4.82 17.21 -9.72
C VAL A 572 -4.59 16.65 -11.13
N MET A 573 -5.39 17.08 -12.11
CA MET A 573 -5.25 16.62 -13.50
C MET A 573 -3.85 16.91 -14.04
N THR A 574 -3.34 18.13 -13.86
CA THR A 574 -2.01 18.51 -14.33
C THR A 574 -0.91 17.71 -13.62
N SER A 575 -0.95 17.61 -12.28
CA SER A 575 0.08 16.91 -11.52
C SER A 575 0.10 15.41 -11.83
N MET A 576 -1.05 14.80 -12.06
CA MET A 576 -1.11 13.37 -12.42
C MET A 576 -0.68 13.15 -13.88
N SER A 577 -1.16 13.95 -14.84
CA SER A 577 -0.79 13.78 -16.25
C SER A 577 0.68 14.10 -16.56
N GLU A 578 1.30 14.98 -15.79
CA GLU A 578 2.71 15.39 -15.97
C GLU A 578 3.69 14.69 -15.02
N ALA A 579 3.21 13.75 -14.18
CA ALA A 579 4.05 13.06 -13.20
C ALA A 579 5.23 12.27 -13.81
N CYS A 580 5.09 11.84 -15.06
CA CYS A 580 6.13 11.15 -15.82
C CYS A 580 5.96 11.42 -17.31
N GLN A 581 7.06 11.65 -18.00
CA GLN A 581 7.06 11.73 -19.45
C GLN A 581 7.22 10.32 -20.05
N LEU A 582 6.15 9.82 -20.66
CA LEU A 582 6.13 8.57 -21.42
C LEU A 582 6.00 8.86 -22.91
N GLU A 583 6.20 7.82 -23.77
CA GLU A 583 5.97 7.90 -25.23
C GLU A 583 4.47 8.11 -25.57
N VAL A 584 3.59 7.91 -24.60
CA VAL A 584 2.14 8.11 -24.71
C VAL A 584 1.64 8.99 -23.57
N PRO A 585 0.57 9.79 -23.78
CA PRO A 585 0.05 10.67 -22.73
C PRO A 585 -0.50 9.87 -21.55
N LEU A 586 -0.29 10.35 -20.32
CA LEU A 586 -1.03 9.88 -19.15
C LEU A 586 -2.39 10.60 -19.10
N ILE A 587 -3.46 9.83 -19.10
CA ILE A 587 -4.83 10.36 -19.04
C ILE A 587 -5.40 10.11 -17.65
N VAL A 588 -6.10 11.11 -17.13
CA VAL A 588 -6.68 11.11 -15.79
C VAL A 588 -8.18 11.38 -15.91
N ASP A 589 -8.98 10.44 -15.43
CA ASP A 589 -10.42 10.58 -15.30
C ASP A 589 -10.74 11.19 -13.93
N VAL A 590 -11.61 12.19 -13.88
CA VAL A 590 -11.97 12.90 -12.66
C VAL A 590 -13.47 12.93 -12.49
N GLY A 591 -13.94 12.41 -11.35
CA GLY A 591 -15.33 12.50 -10.92
C GLY A 591 -15.49 13.29 -9.63
N VAL A 592 -16.69 13.81 -9.40
CA VAL A 592 -17.06 14.61 -8.23
C VAL A 592 -18.43 14.14 -7.72
N GLY A 593 -18.55 13.97 -6.41
CA GLY A 593 -19.80 13.51 -5.80
C GLY A 593 -19.90 13.84 -4.31
N ALA A 594 -21.06 13.60 -3.73
CA ALA A 594 -21.25 13.73 -2.28
C ALA A 594 -20.62 12.56 -1.50
N ASN A 595 -20.42 11.44 -2.15
CA ASN A 595 -19.81 10.22 -1.61
C ASN A 595 -18.86 9.58 -2.61
N TRP A 596 -18.11 8.58 -2.16
CA TRP A 596 -17.09 7.94 -2.99
C TRP A 596 -17.67 7.18 -4.19
N LEU A 597 -18.89 6.63 -4.09
CA LEU A 597 -19.53 5.94 -5.21
C LEU A 597 -19.88 6.90 -6.34
N GLU A 598 -20.39 8.10 -6.00
CA GLU A 598 -20.74 9.14 -6.98
C GLU A 598 -19.51 9.79 -7.61
N ALA A 599 -18.42 9.88 -6.86
CA ALA A 599 -17.17 10.49 -7.33
C ALA A 599 -16.33 9.58 -8.24
N HIS A 600 -16.62 8.24 -8.26
CA HIS A 600 -15.84 7.25 -9.01
C HIS A 600 -16.46 6.92 -10.41
#